data_e3229f116d61140cbad84c70aa401b2a
#
_entry.id   e3229f116d61140cbad84c70aa401b2a
#
_cell.length_a   1.000
_cell.length_b   1.000
_cell.length_c   1.000
_cell.angle_alpha   90.00
_cell.angle_beta   90.00
_cell.angle_gamma   90.00
#
_symmetry.space_group_name_H-M   'P 1'
#
loop_
_entity.id
_entity.type
_entity.pdbx_description
1 polymer ?
#
loop_
_entity_poly.entity_id
_entity_poly.type
_entity_poly.pdbx_seq_one_letter_code
_entity_poly.pdbx_strand_id
1 'polypeptide(L)'
;MRGGDEHGAGSTSHVLDASVIDAGILDARATIDARRQDWTDLLQELIRIPSCFETEHAIVRRVCEYVTGLGLVADLVPMDEKLRGHAHAAKPISSVADRDNVVVRLRGRGGGRSLILNCHLDIQPEGDWAERTHPPFSGDIDAQTNTIYGRGAMDDKAGVAICLGLMRVIVEQNLQFDGDLIFQFVLEDEITGNGSLACLEAGHVADAAIILDGTRPDRAIDQHAGTLEFRLKLAGRAAATSVSHLGANAAELLSQMLEHLRDSFHRLNEAREPPWTEFPSPFQFVVHGMHADAPRFSLPVEASARCFVTFPPPFTIDSVRAFLATEGQEYAQARNHPHLPVFVWDGFATEPVSCASNTLRELVRCAARHNGIPAVRIGPSTGTSDMRHFARRGIPCVLYGPGRGFNPHRPDEHFLLDDLPFMMKIYLDITAEWCSVAHRDRSRRTI
;
A
#
# COMPACT_ATOMS: atom_id res chain seq x y z
N MET A 1 2.55 -9.79 59.85
CA MET A 1 3.87 -9.11 59.79
C MET A 1 4.48 -9.39 58.42
N ARG A 2 4.88 -8.30 57.78
CA ARG A 2 5.64 -8.16 56.51
C ARG A 2 4.89 -8.57 55.28
N GLY A 3 4.48 -7.74 54.38
CA GLY A 3 5.10 -6.51 53.82
C GLY A 3 5.74 -6.89 52.48
N GLY A 4 5.07 -6.73 51.41
CA GLY A 4 5.54 -7.01 50.04
C GLY A 4 5.17 -5.85 49.12
N ASP A 5 6.17 -5.16 48.68
CA ASP A 5 6.12 -3.91 47.94
C ASP A 5 5.48 -4.05 46.54
N GLU A 6 4.50 -3.21 46.29
CA GLU A 6 4.00 -2.90 44.98
C GLU A 6 5.02 -1.98 44.26
N HIS A 7 5.71 -2.51 43.26
CA HIS A 7 6.44 -1.67 42.32
C HIS A 7 5.50 -1.25 41.19
N GLY A 8 4.95 -0.06 41.33
CA GLY A 8 4.28 0.67 40.27
C GLY A 8 5.24 0.98 39.12
N ALA A 9 5.02 0.36 37.99
CA ALA A 9 5.62 0.75 36.70
C ALA A 9 5.02 2.08 36.30
N GLY A 10 5.73 3.18 36.55
CA GLY A 10 5.39 4.51 36.10
C GLY A 10 5.40 4.56 34.57
N SER A 11 4.21 4.60 33.95
CA SER A 11 3.98 5.00 32.58
C SER A 11 4.33 6.49 32.46
N THR A 12 5.54 6.82 32.06
CA THR A 12 5.87 8.17 31.61
C THR A 12 5.23 8.36 30.24
N SER A 13 4.02 8.91 30.22
CA SER A 13 3.42 9.51 29.05
C SER A 13 4.30 10.70 28.64
N HIS A 14 5.11 10.53 27.59
CA HIS A 14 5.73 11.67 26.92
C HIS A 14 4.62 12.44 26.20
N VAL A 15 3.97 13.33 26.92
CA VAL A 15 3.14 14.39 26.35
C VAL A 15 4.11 15.33 25.64
N LEU A 16 3.85 15.63 24.37
CA LEU A 16 4.50 16.74 23.66
C LEU A 16 4.33 17.98 24.55
N ASP A 17 5.43 18.42 25.12
CA ASP A 17 5.44 19.70 25.84
C ASP A 17 5.28 20.80 24.77
N ALA A 18 4.11 21.41 24.71
CA ALA A 18 3.78 22.47 23.75
C ALA A 18 4.70 23.72 23.88
N SER A 19 5.65 23.69 24.80
CA SER A 19 6.57 24.79 25.10
C SER A 19 7.85 24.81 24.25
N VAL A 20 8.10 23.79 23.38
CA VAL A 20 9.32 23.70 22.56
C VAL A 20 8.98 23.37 21.09
N ILE A 21 8.03 24.09 20.52
CA ILE A 21 7.97 24.14 19.05
C ILE A 21 9.04 25.12 18.60
N ASP A 22 10.09 24.61 17.97
CA ASP A 22 11.16 25.40 17.37
C ASP A 22 10.53 26.49 16.46
N ALA A 23 11.00 27.73 16.58
CA ALA A 23 10.54 28.84 15.73
C ALA A 23 10.61 28.49 14.24
N GLY A 24 11.61 27.72 13.82
CA GLY A 24 11.74 27.23 12.46
C GLY A 24 10.57 26.34 12.00
N ILE A 25 10.04 25.49 12.88
CA ILE A 25 8.86 24.66 12.58
C ILE A 25 7.60 25.53 12.41
N LEU A 26 7.44 26.56 13.25
CA LEU A 26 6.31 27.51 13.12
C LEU A 26 6.38 28.28 11.78
N ASP A 27 7.56 28.77 11.39
CA ASP A 27 7.76 29.45 10.13
C ASP A 27 7.52 28.52 8.93
N ALA A 28 7.94 27.26 9.02
CA ALA A 28 7.66 26.26 8.00
C ALA A 28 6.16 25.97 7.86
N ARG A 29 5.43 25.87 8.96
CA ARG A 29 3.96 25.70 8.94
C ARG A 29 3.27 26.90 8.32
N ALA A 30 3.70 28.12 8.64
CA ALA A 30 3.19 29.34 8.01
C ALA A 30 3.47 29.36 6.50
N THR A 31 4.67 28.92 6.09
CA THR A 31 5.04 28.80 4.67
C THR A 31 4.17 27.80 3.93
N ILE A 32 3.88 26.61 4.55
CA ILE A 32 2.97 25.62 3.99
C ILE A 32 1.60 26.23 3.71
N ASP A 33 1.05 26.98 4.68
CA ASP A 33 -0.26 27.61 4.54
C ASP A 33 -0.28 28.77 3.54
N ALA A 34 0.80 29.55 3.45
CA ALA A 34 0.90 30.67 2.52
C ALA A 34 1.03 30.24 1.04
N ARG A 35 1.50 29.03 0.79
CA ARG A 35 1.78 28.52 -0.57
C ARG A 35 0.80 27.44 -1.03
N ARG A 36 -0.44 27.48 -0.59
CA ARG A 36 -1.48 26.49 -0.96
C ARG A 36 -1.62 26.32 -2.48
N GLN A 37 -1.50 27.43 -3.23
CA GLN A 37 -1.60 27.37 -4.69
C GLN A 37 -0.42 26.63 -5.30
N ASP A 38 0.81 26.81 -4.80
CA ASP A 38 1.99 26.08 -5.30
C ASP A 38 1.79 24.56 -5.17
N TRP A 39 1.21 24.12 -4.06
CA TRP A 39 0.95 22.67 -3.83
C TRP A 39 -0.18 22.14 -4.71
N THR A 40 -1.20 22.97 -4.94
CA THR A 40 -2.28 22.64 -5.88
C THR A 40 -1.74 22.52 -7.30
N ASP A 41 -0.94 23.47 -7.75
CA ASP A 41 -0.33 23.47 -9.08
C ASP A 41 0.59 22.27 -9.28
N LEU A 42 1.37 21.93 -8.25
CA LEU A 42 2.24 20.75 -8.26
C LEU A 42 1.44 19.45 -8.40
N LEU A 43 0.39 19.28 -7.59
CA LEU A 43 -0.46 18.09 -7.72
C LEU A 43 -1.15 18.01 -9.07
N GLN A 44 -1.66 19.14 -9.57
CA GLN A 44 -2.31 19.21 -10.89
C GLN A 44 -1.33 18.85 -12.01
N GLU A 45 -0.08 19.32 -11.93
CA GLU A 45 0.97 18.94 -12.87
C GLU A 45 1.25 17.44 -12.84
N LEU A 46 1.40 16.86 -11.64
CA LEU A 46 1.65 15.43 -11.48
C LEU A 46 0.49 14.57 -12.02
N ILE A 47 -0.77 14.98 -11.78
CA ILE A 47 -1.94 14.28 -12.33
C ILE A 47 -1.92 14.25 -13.86
N ARG A 48 -1.49 15.33 -14.50
CA ARG A 48 -1.42 15.46 -15.95
C ARG A 48 -0.36 14.59 -16.61
N ILE A 49 0.53 13.97 -15.83
CA ILE A 49 1.55 13.03 -16.32
C ILE A 49 1.01 11.60 -16.15
N PRO A 50 0.59 10.91 -17.20
CA PRO A 50 0.27 9.48 -17.12
C PRO A 50 1.49 8.69 -16.64
N SER A 51 1.28 7.80 -15.67
CA SER A 51 2.34 6.98 -15.09
C SER A 51 1.85 5.56 -14.80
N CYS A 52 1.09 4.99 -15.74
CA CYS A 52 0.70 3.59 -15.67
C CYS A 52 1.94 2.70 -15.78
N PHE A 53 1.79 1.49 -15.27
CA PHE A 53 2.83 0.46 -15.31
C PHE A 53 3.58 0.41 -16.66
N GLU A 54 4.91 0.37 -16.61
CA GLU A 54 5.85 0.45 -17.75
C GLU A 54 5.88 1.80 -18.49
N THR A 55 5.16 2.84 -18.05
CA THR A 55 5.17 4.17 -18.68
C THR A 55 5.56 5.30 -17.74
N GLU A 56 6.18 5.00 -16.60
CA GLU A 56 6.46 5.92 -15.50
C GLU A 56 7.61 6.91 -15.77
N HIS A 57 8.35 6.78 -16.88
CA HIS A 57 9.55 7.60 -17.17
C HIS A 57 9.32 9.12 -17.09
N ALA A 58 8.13 9.58 -17.48
CA ALA A 58 7.84 11.01 -17.48
C ALA A 58 7.71 11.58 -16.06
N ILE A 59 7.04 10.85 -15.16
CA ILE A 59 6.88 11.28 -13.77
C ILE A 59 8.18 11.14 -12.99
N VAL A 60 8.97 10.08 -13.22
CA VAL A 60 10.32 9.91 -12.64
C VAL A 60 11.20 11.11 -13.01
N ARG A 61 11.25 11.46 -14.30
CA ARG A 61 12.01 12.63 -14.77
C ARG A 61 11.52 13.92 -14.08
N ARG A 62 10.22 14.12 -14.00
CA ARG A 62 9.66 15.31 -13.37
C ARG A 62 10.02 15.42 -11.90
N VAL A 63 10.01 14.33 -11.15
CA VAL A 63 10.46 14.28 -9.76
C VAL A 63 11.95 14.63 -9.67
N CYS A 64 12.81 14.06 -10.53
CA CYS A 64 14.23 14.38 -10.57
C CYS A 64 14.49 15.86 -10.88
N GLU A 65 13.76 16.44 -11.84
CA GLU A 65 13.86 17.87 -12.18
C GLU A 65 13.46 18.76 -10.99
N TYR A 66 12.40 18.40 -10.26
CA TYR A 66 11.99 19.12 -9.07
C TYR A 66 13.06 19.09 -7.98
N VAL A 67 13.58 17.90 -7.68
CA VAL A 67 14.61 17.66 -6.66
C VAL A 67 15.91 18.43 -7.00
N THR A 68 16.38 18.32 -8.24
CA THR A 68 17.59 19.04 -8.69
C THR A 68 17.40 20.55 -8.72
N GLY A 69 16.18 21.04 -9.01
CA GLY A 69 15.81 22.45 -8.91
C GLY A 69 15.89 23.01 -7.49
N LEU A 70 15.79 22.14 -6.46
CA LEU A 70 16.03 22.50 -5.06
C LEU A 70 17.51 22.44 -4.65
N GLY A 71 18.41 22.12 -5.57
CA GLY A 71 19.84 21.91 -5.28
C GLY A 71 20.15 20.59 -4.59
N LEU A 72 19.24 19.62 -4.62
CA LEU A 72 19.38 18.31 -4.01
C LEU A 72 19.82 17.25 -5.04
N VAL A 73 20.32 16.14 -4.54
CA VAL A 73 20.68 14.97 -5.35
C VAL A 73 19.54 13.96 -5.32
N ALA A 74 19.11 13.53 -6.48
CA ALA A 74 18.19 12.41 -6.67
C ALA A 74 18.99 11.14 -6.96
N ASP A 75 19.00 10.19 -6.05
CA ASP A 75 19.61 8.88 -6.25
C ASP A 75 18.61 8.02 -7.05
N LEU A 76 19.01 7.55 -8.23
CA LEU A 76 18.21 6.64 -9.04
C LEU A 76 18.49 5.20 -8.61
N VAL A 77 17.45 4.49 -8.22
CA VAL A 77 17.53 3.08 -7.81
C VAL A 77 16.79 2.25 -8.85
N PRO A 78 17.54 1.53 -9.73
CA PRO A 78 16.91 0.80 -10.81
C PRO A 78 16.10 -0.38 -10.30
N MET A 79 15.06 -0.72 -11.07
CA MET A 79 14.39 -2.01 -10.98
C MET A 79 15.37 -3.06 -11.57
N ASP A 80 16.20 -3.67 -10.72
CA ASP A 80 17.32 -4.53 -11.15
C ASP A 80 16.86 -5.96 -11.48
N GLU A 81 17.50 -6.59 -12.44
CA GLU A 81 17.34 -8.03 -12.76
C GLU A 81 17.56 -8.95 -11.55
N LYS A 82 18.33 -8.50 -10.53
CA LYS A 82 18.47 -9.22 -9.26
C LYS A 82 17.16 -9.46 -8.55
N LEU A 83 16.16 -8.59 -8.74
CA LEU A 83 14.82 -8.78 -8.20
C LEU A 83 14.14 -10.04 -8.74
N ARG A 84 14.46 -10.48 -9.97
CA ARG A 84 13.87 -11.70 -10.56
C ARG A 84 14.10 -12.97 -9.76
N GLY A 85 15.22 -13.05 -9.05
CA GLY A 85 15.57 -14.18 -8.20
C GLY A 85 15.38 -13.93 -6.71
N HIS A 86 14.92 -12.74 -6.33
CA HIS A 86 14.80 -12.36 -4.94
C HIS A 86 13.62 -13.07 -4.27
N ALA A 87 13.84 -13.66 -3.09
CA ALA A 87 12.83 -14.45 -2.37
C ALA A 87 11.55 -13.68 -1.99
N HIS A 88 11.65 -12.36 -1.90
CA HIS A 88 10.54 -11.46 -1.51
C HIS A 88 10.03 -10.60 -2.66
N ALA A 89 10.57 -10.73 -3.87
CA ALA A 89 10.01 -10.07 -5.03
C ALA A 89 8.69 -10.72 -5.43
N ALA A 90 7.69 -9.91 -5.66
CA ALA A 90 6.41 -10.38 -6.17
C ALA A 90 6.48 -10.63 -7.69
N LYS A 91 5.60 -11.50 -8.18
CA LYS A 91 5.44 -11.81 -9.60
C LYS A 91 4.10 -11.26 -10.10
N PRO A 92 3.97 -10.92 -11.38
CA PRO A 92 4.99 -10.99 -12.43
C PRO A 92 6.04 -9.90 -12.28
N ILE A 93 7.29 -10.22 -12.60
CA ILE A 93 8.34 -9.22 -12.78
C ILE A 93 8.36 -8.86 -14.26
N SER A 94 8.03 -7.61 -14.55
CA SER A 94 8.01 -7.05 -15.90
C SER A 94 9.42 -6.78 -16.44
N SER A 95 9.50 -6.12 -17.58
CA SER A 95 10.75 -5.51 -18.02
C SER A 95 11.24 -4.53 -16.95
N VAL A 96 12.48 -4.70 -16.51
CA VAL A 96 13.13 -3.82 -15.51
C VAL A 96 14.02 -2.76 -16.16
N ALA A 97 14.13 -2.78 -17.49
CA ALA A 97 14.98 -1.85 -18.22
C ALA A 97 14.46 -0.42 -18.12
N ASP A 98 15.37 0.51 -17.83
CA ASP A 98 15.11 1.95 -17.80
C ASP A 98 14.00 2.39 -16.84
N ARG A 99 13.77 1.63 -15.76
CA ARG A 99 12.78 1.95 -14.74
C ARG A 99 13.49 2.15 -13.39
N ASP A 100 13.42 3.38 -12.90
CA ASP A 100 14.12 3.79 -11.70
C ASP A 100 13.16 4.34 -10.65
N ASN A 101 13.37 3.92 -9.40
CA ASN A 101 12.84 4.61 -8.24
C ASN A 101 13.71 5.84 -7.95
N VAL A 102 13.15 6.85 -7.30
CA VAL A 102 13.90 8.04 -6.92
C VAL A 102 14.03 8.12 -5.40
N VAL A 103 15.24 8.23 -4.90
CA VAL A 103 15.50 8.39 -3.47
C VAL A 103 16.22 9.70 -3.22
N VAL A 104 15.74 10.46 -2.23
CA VAL A 104 16.36 11.72 -1.81
C VAL A 104 16.65 11.65 -0.32
N ARG A 105 17.89 11.94 0.08
CA ARG A 105 18.28 11.93 1.48
C ARG A 105 18.68 13.34 1.94
N LEU A 106 17.93 13.88 2.88
CA LEU A 106 18.31 15.05 3.64
C LEU A 106 19.09 14.60 4.87
N ARG A 107 20.39 14.93 4.87
CA ARG A 107 21.31 14.52 5.96
C ARG A 107 20.99 15.27 7.24
N GLY A 108 20.84 14.53 8.34
CA GLY A 108 20.77 15.09 9.69
C GLY A 108 22.15 15.53 10.21
N ARG A 109 22.15 16.24 11.33
CA ARG A 109 23.36 16.65 12.03
C ARG A 109 24.08 15.48 12.71
N GLY A 110 23.40 14.35 12.84
CA GLY A 110 23.86 13.14 13.51
C GLY A 110 23.32 13.00 14.94
N GLY A 111 23.15 11.73 15.36
CA GLY A 111 22.66 11.40 16.70
C GLY A 111 21.14 11.22 16.84
N GLY A 112 20.36 11.64 15.85
CA GLY A 112 18.91 11.43 15.78
C GLY A 112 18.53 10.14 15.06
N ARG A 113 17.25 9.75 15.16
CA ARG A 113 16.67 8.63 14.42
C ARG A 113 16.33 9.06 12.99
N SER A 114 16.58 8.16 12.06
CA SER A 114 16.24 8.38 10.64
C SER A 114 14.80 7.98 10.33
N LEU A 115 14.20 8.65 9.34
CA LEU A 115 12.83 8.40 8.89
C LEU A 115 12.78 8.27 7.37
N ILE A 116 12.04 7.29 6.87
CA ILE A 116 11.60 7.22 5.48
C ILE A 116 10.18 7.76 5.37
N LEU A 117 9.97 8.66 4.38
CA LEU A 117 8.67 8.98 3.81
C LEU A 117 8.61 8.32 2.44
N ASN A 118 7.70 7.36 2.26
CA ASN A 118 7.58 6.54 1.06
C ASN A 118 6.25 6.83 0.39
N CYS A 119 6.24 7.01 -0.93
CA CYS A 119 5.06 7.18 -1.77
C CYS A 119 5.34 6.60 -3.15
N HIS A 120 4.28 6.24 -3.90
CA HIS A 120 4.46 5.63 -5.20
C HIS A 120 4.13 6.57 -6.36
N LEU A 121 4.76 6.31 -7.50
CA LEU A 121 4.65 7.12 -8.73
C LEU A 121 3.72 6.50 -9.75
N ASP A 122 3.59 5.18 -9.74
CA ASP A 122 2.73 4.45 -10.66
C ASP A 122 1.25 4.59 -10.28
N ILE A 123 0.39 4.35 -11.24
CA ILE A 123 -1.07 4.42 -11.09
C ILE A 123 -1.72 3.26 -11.83
N GLN A 124 -2.90 2.87 -11.38
CA GLN A 124 -3.74 1.95 -12.13
C GLN A 124 -4.17 2.55 -13.47
N PRO A 125 -4.32 1.74 -14.52
CA PRO A 125 -4.88 2.19 -15.78
C PRO A 125 -6.24 2.88 -15.59
N GLU A 126 -6.48 3.90 -16.39
CA GLU A 126 -7.72 4.68 -16.33
C GLU A 126 -8.99 3.88 -16.64
N GLY A 127 -8.86 2.77 -17.39
CA GLY A 127 -9.99 1.97 -17.82
C GLY A 127 -10.94 2.71 -18.78
N ASP A 128 -11.90 1.99 -19.33
CA ASP A 128 -12.99 2.56 -20.15
C ASP A 128 -14.27 2.56 -19.32
N TRP A 129 -14.51 3.66 -18.62
CA TRP A 129 -15.64 3.81 -17.71
C TRP A 129 -16.68 4.76 -18.29
N ALA A 130 -17.85 4.25 -18.65
CA ALA A 130 -18.98 5.07 -19.11
C ALA A 130 -19.49 6.08 -18.07
N GLU A 131 -19.21 5.83 -16.79
CA GLU A 131 -19.62 6.67 -15.67
C GLU A 131 -18.66 7.84 -15.40
N ARG A 132 -17.54 7.94 -16.12
CA ARG A 132 -16.55 9.00 -15.90
C ARG A 132 -17.09 10.34 -16.38
N THR A 133 -16.95 11.37 -15.52
CA THR A 133 -17.35 12.75 -15.81
C THR A 133 -16.16 13.69 -16.02
N HIS A 134 -14.98 13.33 -15.52
CA HIS A 134 -13.72 14.07 -15.68
C HIS A 134 -12.69 13.26 -16.48
N PRO A 135 -11.97 13.86 -17.47
CA PRO A 135 -10.88 13.17 -18.14
C PRO A 135 -9.80 12.72 -17.14
N PRO A 136 -9.24 11.49 -17.29
CA PRO A 136 -8.41 10.87 -16.25
C PRO A 136 -7.13 11.65 -15.91
N PHE A 137 -6.60 12.44 -16.85
CA PHE A 137 -5.38 13.20 -16.68
C PHE A 137 -5.58 14.71 -16.84
N SER A 138 -6.81 15.21 -16.64
CA SER A 138 -7.10 16.65 -16.76
C SER A 138 -6.58 17.44 -15.57
N GLY A 139 -6.66 16.89 -14.38
CA GLY A 139 -6.45 17.64 -13.15
C GLY A 139 -7.51 18.74 -12.97
N ASP A 140 -8.76 18.47 -13.36
CA ASP A 140 -9.87 19.42 -13.22
C ASP A 140 -10.12 19.74 -11.75
N ILE A 141 -10.36 21.02 -11.47
CA ILE A 141 -10.64 21.50 -10.11
C ILE A 141 -12.08 22.01 -10.04
N ASP A 142 -12.86 21.41 -9.15
CA ASP A 142 -14.13 21.97 -8.72
C ASP A 142 -13.89 22.98 -7.61
N ALA A 143 -14.05 24.25 -7.94
CA ALA A 143 -13.83 25.36 -7.00
C ALA A 143 -14.91 25.41 -5.89
N GLN A 144 -16.07 24.79 -6.07
CA GLN A 144 -17.13 24.80 -5.05
C GLN A 144 -16.83 23.82 -3.91
N THR A 145 -16.26 22.69 -4.26
CA THR A 145 -15.91 21.62 -3.29
C THR A 145 -14.40 21.64 -2.94
N ASN A 146 -13.61 22.47 -3.59
CA ASN A 146 -12.16 22.52 -3.50
C ASN A 146 -11.50 21.14 -3.75
N THR A 147 -11.97 20.46 -4.79
CA THR A 147 -11.62 19.10 -5.14
C THR A 147 -10.92 19.05 -6.49
N ILE A 148 -9.80 18.32 -6.58
CA ILE A 148 -9.11 18.03 -7.84
C ILE A 148 -9.42 16.59 -8.28
N TYR A 149 -9.72 16.42 -9.56
CA TYR A 149 -10.07 15.15 -10.17
C TYR A 149 -8.96 14.65 -11.07
N GLY A 150 -8.72 13.35 -11.05
CA GLY A 150 -7.84 12.65 -11.97
C GLY A 150 -7.37 11.31 -11.45
N ARG A 151 -6.96 10.41 -12.36
CA ARG A 151 -6.38 9.13 -12.01
C ARG A 151 -5.05 9.34 -11.26
N GLY A 152 -4.91 8.68 -10.11
CA GLY A 152 -3.78 8.86 -9.22
C GLY A 152 -3.85 10.11 -8.35
N ALA A 153 -4.95 10.89 -8.39
CA ALA A 153 -5.06 12.10 -7.58
C ALA A 153 -4.92 11.82 -6.09
N MET A 154 -5.51 10.72 -5.63
CA MET A 154 -5.43 10.26 -4.25
C MET A 154 -4.41 9.11 -4.09
N ASP A 155 -4.26 8.27 -5.09
CA ASP A 155 -3.51 7.03 -5.07
C ASP A 155 -2.42 7.04 -6.18
N ASP A 156 -1.19 7.60 -5.99
CA ASP A 156 -0.71 8.29 -4.77
C ASP A 156 -0.02 9.63 -5.11
N LYS A 157 -0.42 10.33 -6.19
CA LYS A 157 0.21 11.61 -6.59
C LYS A 157 0.04 12.72 -5.55
N ALA A 158 -0.99 12.63 -4.69
CA ALA A 158 -1.10 13.53 -3.55
C ALA A 158 0.03 13.27 -2.53
N GLY A 159 0.37 12.01 -2.23
CA GLY A 159 1.52 11.67 -1.41
C GLY A 159 2.83 12.17 -2.01
N VAL A 160 3.00 12.03 -3.34
CA VAL A 160 4.16 12.57 -4.06
C VAL A 160 4.23 14.11 -3.93
N ALA A 161 3.11 14.82 -4.14
CA ALA A 161 3.06 16.29 -4.03
C ALA A 161 3.36 16.75 -2.59
N ILE A 162 2.85 16.04 -1.58
CA ILE A 162 3.12 16.29 -0.17
C ILE A 162 4.62 16.13 0.13
N CYS A 163 5.25 15.02 -0.30
CA CYS A 163 6.67 14.76 -0.11
C CYS A 163 7.54 15.83 -0.77
N LEU A 164 7.27 16.19 -2.02
CA LEU A 164 8.02 17.22 -2.76
C LEU A 164 7.83 18.60 -2.13
N GLY A 165 6.59 18.96 -1.76
CA GLY A 165 6.28 20.22 -1.07
C GLY A 165 6.95 20.32 0.28
N LEU A 166 6.90 19.27 1.09
CA LEU A 166 7.56 19.22 2.40
C LEU A 166 9.09 19.35 2.25
N MET A 167 9.68 18.63 1.29
CA MET A 167 11.11 18.74 0.95
C MET A 167 11.50 20.17 0.62
N ARG A 168 10.72 20.84 -0.23
CA ARG A 168 10.93 22.25 -0.59
C ARG A 168 10.89 23.18 0.63
N VAL A 169 9.89 23.02 1.49
CA VAL A 169 9.75 23.84 2.71
C VAL A 169 10.95 23.62 3.65
N ILE A 170 11.37 22.36 3.87
CA ILE A 170 12.54 22.02 4.70
C ILE A 170 13.80 22.71 4.18
N VAL A 171 14.06 22.64 2.86
CA VAL A 171 15.23 23.24 2.22
C VAL A 171 15.20 24.77 2.30
N GLU A 172 14.11 25.40 1.90
CA GLU A 172 13.98 26.86 1.85
C GLU A 172 14.00 27.51 3.24
N GLN A 173 13.45 26.82 4.25
CA GLN A 173 13.49 27.27 5.65
C GLN A 173 14.78 26.83 6.38
N ASN A 174 15.68 26.14 5.67
CA ASN A 174 16.93 25.61 6.24
C ASN A 174 16.71 24.81 7.54
N LEU A 175 15.64 23.99 7.59
CA LEU A 175 15.36 23.18 8.77
C LEU A 175 16.43 22.09 8.93
N GLN A 176 16.92 21.91 10.13
CA GLN A 176 17.95 20.94 10.46
C GLN A 176 17.43 19.96 11.51
N PHE A 177 17.44 18.68 11.18
CA PHE A 177 17.11 17.57 12.12
C PHE A 177 18.39 16.89 12.60
N ASP A 178 18.30 16.09 13.65
CA ASP A 178 19.43 15.27 14.11
C ASP A 178 19.55 13.98 13.31
N GLY A 179 18.42 13.35 12.96
CA GLY A 179 18.39 12.16 12.11
C GLY A 179 18.18 12.47 10.63
N ASP A 180 18.55 11.54 9.76
CA ASP A 180 18.34 11.66 8.32
C ASP A 180 16.84 11.54 7.99
N LEU A 181 16.35 12.38 7.06
CA LEU A 181 15.05 12.23 6.43
C LEU A 181 15.24 11.73 4.99
N ILE A 182 14.58 10.62 4.65
CA ILE A 182 14.71 9.95 3.37
C ILE A 182 13.35 9.93 2.68
N PHE A 183 13.28 10.47 1.49
CA PHE A 183 12.12 10.37 0.63
C PHE A 183 12.34 9.27 -0.39
N GLN A 184 11.39 8.35 -0.50
CA GLN A 184 11.38 7.29 -1.50
C GLN A 184 10.14 7.45 -2.39
N PHE A 185 10.37 7.69 -3.67
CA PHE A 185 9.36 7.74 -4.72
C PHE A 185 9.51 6.46 -5.54
N VAL A 186 8.61 5.52 -5.30
CA VAL A 186 8.76 4.15 -5.78
C VAL A 186 7.84 3.81 -6.94
N LEU A 187 8.17 2.74 -7.65
CA LEU A 187 7.39 2.18 -8.74
C LEU A 187 6.76 0.85 -8.31
N GLU A 188 5.73 0.42 -9.04
CA GLU A 188 5.09 -0.89 -8.93
C GLU A 188 4.31 -1.13 -7.63
N ASP A 189 3.94 -0.14 -6.84
CA ASP A 189 3.06 -0.38 -5.68
C ASP A 189 1.77 -1.07 -6.13
N GLU A 190 1.18 -0.60 -7.20
CA GLU A 190 -0.07 -1.04 -7.79
C GLU A 190 -0.03 -2.46 -8.40
N ILE A 191 1.16 -3.05 -8.53
CA ILE A 191 1.35 -4.35 -9.21
C ILE A 191 2.10 -5.35 -8.33
N THR A 192 3.26 -4.98 -7.81
CA THR A 192 4.18 -5.91 -7.14
C THR A 192 4.80 -5.36 -5.86
N GLY A 193 4.88 -4.04 -5.68
CA GLY A 193 5.64 -3.34 -4.64
C GLY A 193 7.15 -3.56 -4.69
N ASN A 194 7.67 -4.06 -5.80
CA ASN A 194 9.10 -4.33 -5.96
C ASN A 194 9.96 -3.06 -5.92
N GLY A 195 9.38 -1.87 -6.14
CA GLY A 195 10.08 -0.59 -6.04
C GLY A 195 10.60 -0.31 -4.63
N SER A 196 9.74 -0.45 -3.62
CA SER A 196 10.16 -0.34 -2.22
C SER A 196 11.19 -1.41 -1.85
N LEU A 197 11.03 -2.64 -2.35
CA LEU A 197 12.01 -3.70 -2.16
C LEU A 197 13.37 -3.30 -2.75
N ALA A 198 13.41 -2.78 -3.98
CA ALA A 198 14.64 -2.34 -4.64
C ALA A 198 15.37 -1.26 -3.83
N CYS A 199 14.65 -0.26 -3.34
CA CYS A 199 15.22 0.81 -2.51
C CYS A 199 15.84 0.26 -1.22
N LEU A 200 15.17 -0.69 -0.55
CA LEU A 200 15.67 -1.31 0.66
C LEU A 200 16.87 -2.22 0.39
N GLU A 201 16.89 -2.97 -0.73
CA GLU A 201 18.04 -3.80 -1.16
C GLU A 201 19.25 -2.95 -1.55
N ALA A 202 19.02 -1.75 -2.10
CA ALA A 202 20.08 -0.78 -2.38
C ALA A 202 20.65 -0.10 -1.12
N GLY A 203 20.10 -0.40 0.07
CA GLY A 203 20.60 0.13 1.34
C GLY A 203 19.94 1.44 1.80
N HIS A 204 18.87 1.89 1.15
CA HIS A 204 18.11 3.06 1.59
C HIS A 204 17.17 2.67 2.73
N VAL A 205 17.72 2.47 3.91
CA VAL A 205 17.03 2.05 5.13
C VAL A 205 17.01 3.17 6.18
N ALA A 206 16.07 3.10 7.13
CA ALA A 206 15.93 4.03 8.25
C ALA A 206 15.45 3.33 9.51
N ASP A 207 15.38 4.07 10.63
CA ASP A 207 14.88 3.56 11.91
C ASP A 207 13.35 3.39 11.93
N ALA A 208 12.63 4.07 11.03
CA ALA A 208 11.20 3.90 10.78
C ALA A 208 10.81 4.35 9.38
N ALA A 209 9.59 3.99 8.96
CA ALA A 209 8.99 4.46 7.71
C ALA A 209 7.52 4.86 7.90
N ILE A 210 7.12 5.92 7.22
CA ILE A 210 5.72 6.28 6.98
C ILE A 210 5.47 6.12 5.48
N ILE A 211 4.43 5.37 5.12
CA ILE A 211 3.99 5.20 3.74
C ILE A 211 2.78 6.10 3.55
N LEU A 212 2.85 7.04 2.59
CA LEU A 212 1.86 8.10 2.42
C LEU A 212 0.72 7.66 1.50
N ASP A 213 0.18 6.50 1.75
CA ASP A 213 -0.78 5.86 0.86
C ASP A 213 -2.01 5.35 1.62
N GLY A 214 -3.11 5.18 0.88
CA GLY A 214 -4.26 4.31 1.17
C GLY A 214 -5.11 4.67 2.40
N THR A 215 -4.92 5.83 3.07
CA THR A 215 -5.71 6.15 4.26
C THR A 215 -6.23 7.59 4.32
N ARG A 216 -6.90 7.92 5.41
CA ARG A 216 -7.43 9.25 5.70
C ARG A 216 -6.73 9.84 6.94
N PRO A 217 -6.83 11.16 7.16
CA PRO A 217 -6.19 11.81 8.30
C PRO A 217 -6.59 11.27 9.67
N ASP A 218 -7.78 10.68 9.80
CA ASP A 218 -8.33 10.06 11.01
C ASP A 218 -8.06 8.55 11.12
N ARG A 219 -7.34 7.97 10.14
CA ARG A 219 -7.04 6.54 10.09
C ARG A 219 -5.61 6.27 9.65
N ALA A 220 -4.93 5.39 10.36
CA ALA A 220 -3.66 4.82 9.94
C ALA A 220 -3.73 3.29 9.96
N ILE A 221 -2.86 2.66 9.18
CA ILE A 221 -2.80 1.21 9.03
C ILE A 221 -1.43 0.74 9.49
N ASP A 222 -1.39 -0.23 10.39
CA ASP A 222 -0.15 -0.83 10.90
C ASP A 222 -0.12 -2.36 10.74
N GLN A 223 -1.10 -2.90 10.07
CA GLN A 223 -1.16 -4.31 9.67
C GLN A 223 -2.04 -4.48 8.43
N HIS A 224 -1.73 -5.46 7.59
CA HIS A 224 -2.57 -5.79 6.45
C HIS A 224 -2.73 -7.30 6.24
N ALA A 225 -3.83 -7.68 5.56
CA ALA A 225 -4.08 -9.04 5.15
C ALA A 225 -3.03 -9.56 4.16
N GLY A 226 -2.84 -10.86 4.12
CA GLY A 226 -2.13 -11.53 3.06
C GLY A 226 -2.99 -11.63 1.80
N THR A 227 -2.33 -11.91 0.69
CA THR A 227 -2.95 -12.02 -0.62
C THR A 227 -2.37 -13.21 -1.38
N LEU A 228 -3.21 -13.89 -2.14
CA LEU A 228 -2.79 -14.96 -3.04
C LEU A 228 -3.59 -14.91 -4.33
N GLU A 229 -2.92 -14.71 -5.45
CA GLU A 229 -3.48 -14.86 -6.79
C GLU A 229 -3.12 -16.24 -7.35
N PHE A 230 -4.08 -16.88 -8.01
CA PHE A 230 -3.90 -18.20 -8.60
C PHE A 230 -4.81 -18.44 -9.79
N ARG A 231 -4.45 -19.43 -10.61
CA ARG A 231 -5.35 -19.95 -11.63
C ARG A 231 -5.96 -21.28 -11.18
N LEU A 232 -7.28 -21.36 -11.28
CA LEU A 232 -8.04 -22.59 -11.07
C LEU A 232 -8.36 -23.20 -12.43
N LYS A 233 -8.08 -24.49 -12.62
CA LYS A 233 -8.38 -25.24 -13.85
C LYS A 233 -9.22 -26.47 -13.54
N LEU A 234 -10.22 -26.71 -14.38
CA LEU A 234 -11.04 -27.91 -14.33
C LEU A 234 -11.06 -28.59 -15.70
N ALA A 235 -11.00 -29.93 -15.64
CA ALA A 235 -11.17 -30.80 -16.80
C ALA A 235 -12.61 -31.27 -16.88
N GLY A 236 -13.17 -31.28 -18.07
CA GLY A 236 -14.45 -31.91 -18.39
C GLY A 236 -14.28 -33.23 -19.12
N ARG A 237 -15.36 -33.69 -19.72
CA ARG A 237 -15.40 -34.85 -20.61
C ARG A 237 -16.11 -34.51 -21.91
N ALA A 238 -15.45 -34.80 -23.04
CA ALA A 238 -15.99 -34.50 -24.36
C ALA A 238 -17.30 -35.24 -24.62
N ALA A 239 -18.23 -34.53 -25.22
CA ALA A 239 -19.43 -35.11 -25.84
C ALA A 239 -19.98 -34.11 -26.89
N ALA A 240 -20.75 -34.62 -27.85
CA ALA A 240 -21.53 -33.78 -28.71
C ALA A 240 -22.68 -33.12 -27.92
N THR A 241 -23.06 -31.89 -28.27
CA THR A 241 -24.15 -31.15 -27.60
C THR A 241 -25.47 -31.93 -27.60
N SER A 242 -25.77 -32.69 -28.64
CA SER A 242 -26.97 -33.53 -28.75
C SER A 242 -27.04 -34.71 -27.75
N VAL A 243 -25.89 -35.06 -27.18
CA VAL A 243 -25.74 -36.14 -26.18
C VAL A 243 -24.92 -35.65 -25.00
N SER A 244 -25.11 -34.41 -24.59
CA SER A 244 -24.35 -33.74 -23.53
C SER A 244 -24.35 -34.49 -22.20
N HIS A 245 -25.39 -35.24 -21.91
CA HIS A 245 -25.50 -36.10 -20.72
C HIS A 245 -24.42 -37.21 -20.64
N LEU A 246 -23.75 -37.55 -21.76
CA LEU A 246 -22.63 -38.47 -21.80
C LEU A 246 -21.27 -37.81 -21.52
N GLY A 247 -21.23 -36.48 -21.53
CA GLY A 247 -20.05 -35.67 -21.25
C GLY A 247 -20.05 -35.05 -19.86
N ALA A 248 -19.10 -34.12 -19.67
CA ALA A 248 -19.07 -33.20 -18.53
C ALA A 248 -18.57 -31.84 -19.04
N ASN A 249 -19.40 -30.82 -18.94
CA ASN A 249 -19.10 -29.47 -19.38
C ASN A 249 -18.14 -28.78 -18.41
N ALA A 250 -16.90 -28.53 -18.83
CA ALA A 250 -15.89 -27.92 -17.95
C ALA A 250 -16.30 -26.51 -17.49
N ALA A 251 -17.02 -25.72 -18.31
CA ALA A 251 -17.49 -24.39 -17.94
C ALA A 251 -18.50 -24.44 -16.77
N GLU A 252 -19.43 -25.40 -16.82
CA GLU A 252 -20.42 -25.59 -15.75
C GLU A 252 -19.75 -26.08 -14.46
N LEU A 253 -18.79 -27.00 -14.57
CA LEU A 253 -18.01 -27.50 -13.44
C LEU A 253 -17.21 -26.37 -12.79
N LEU A 254 -16.58 -25.50 -13.61
CA LEU A 254 -15.84 -24.33 -13.09
C LEU A 254 -16.78 -23.39 -12.36
N SER A 255 -17.94 -23.06 -12.93
CA SER A 255 -18.93 -22.20 -12.28
C SER A 255 -19.34 -22.72 -10.91
N GLN A 256 -19.65 -24.03 -10.83
CA GLN A 256 -20.02 -24.68 -9.58
C GLN A 256 -18.87 -24.72 -8.56
N MET A 257 -17.63 -24.92 -9.00
CA MET A 257 -16.45 -24.88 -8.13
C MET A 257 -16.19 -23.48 -7.57
N LEU A 258 -16.36 -22.43 -8.39
CA LEU A 258 -16.23 -21.06 -7.94
C LEU A 258 -17.30 -20.69 -6.90
N GLU A 259 -18.52 -21.18 -7.07
CA GLU A 259 -19.59 -21.01 -6.09
C GLU A 259 -19.26 -21.75 -4.77
N HIS A 260 -18.80 -23.00 -4.85
CA HIS A 260 -18.34 -23.75 -3.68
C HIS A 260 -17.22 -23.01 -2.91
N LEU A 261 -16.23 -22.45 -3.60
CA LEU A 261 -15.18 -21.65 -2.96
C LEU A 261 -15.75 -20.38 -2.33
N ARG A 262 -16.68 -19.70 -2.98
CA ARG A 262 -17.31 -18.49 -2.42
C ARG A 262 -18.03 -18.78 -1.11
N ASP A 263 -18.75 -19.92 -1.04
CA ASP A 263 -19.41 -20.36 0.19
C ASP A 263 -18.39 -20.71 1.29
N SER A 264 -17.24 -21.30 0.91
CA SER A 264 -16.18 -21.64 1.86
C SER A 264 -15.54 -20.37 2.45
N PHE A 265 -15.27 -19.36 1.63
CA PHE A 265 -14.79 -18.04 2.10
C PHE A 265 -15.84 -17.30 2.93
N HIS A 266 -17.12 -17.48 2.63
CA HIS A 266 -18.19 -16.95 3.46
C HIS A 266 -18.16 -17.56 4.88
N ARG A 267 -18.01 -18.88 5.00
CA ARG A 267 -17.84 -19.54 6.31
C ARG A 267 -16.62 -19.04 7.08
N LEU A 268 -15.49 -18.78 6.41
CA LEU A 268 -14.32 -18.15 7.05
C LEU A 268 -14.65 -16.76 7.61
N ASN A 269 -15.43 -15.97 6.88
CA ASN A 269 -15.85 -14.64 7.32
C ASN A 269 -16.81 -14.69 8.53
N GLU A 270 -17.62 -15.72 8.66
CA GLU A 270 -18.47 -15.92 9.85
C GLU A 270 -17.65 -16.22 11.11
N ALA A 271 -16.51 -16.89 10.96
CA ALA A 271 -15.61 -17.25 12.06
C ALA A 271 -14.51 -16.22 12.35
N ARG A 272 -14.54 -15.04 11.72
CA ARG A 272 -13.51 -14.00 11.90
C ARG A 272 -13.47 -13.44 13.31
N GLU A 273 -12.27 -13.10 13.76
CA GLU A 273 -12.01 -12.55 15.10
C GLU A 273 -11.52 -11.10 15.05
N PRO A 274 -11.63 -10.34 16.17
CA PRO A 274 -11.02 -9.01 16.27
C PRO A 274 -9.51 -9.03 16.01
N PRO A 275 -8.94 -8.00 15.38
CA PRO A 275 -9.59 -6.74 14.95
C PRO A 275 -10.31 -6.85 13.61
N TRP A 276 -10.32 -8.00 12.96
CA TRP A 276 -10.83 -8.22 11.60
C TRP A 276 -12.36 -8.21 11.51
N THR A 277 -13.05 -8.27 12.65
CA THR A 277 -14.52 -8.11 12.72
C THR A 277 -15.04 -6.75 12.27
N GLU A 278 -14.14 -5.74 12.15
CA GLU A 278 -14.50 -4.43 11.63
C GLU A 278 -14.79 -4.44 10.12
N PHE A 279 -14.31 -5.46 9.40
CA PHE A 279 -14.56 -5.63 7.98
C PHE A 279 -15.67 -6.64 7.74
N PRO A 280 -16.59 -6.37 6.80
CA PRO A 280 -17.63 -7.32 6.43
C PRO A 280 -17.05 -8.66 5.91
N SER A 281 -15.98 -8.57 5.12
CA SER A 281 -15.35 -9.71 4.45
C SER A 281 -13.83 -9.55 4.42
N PRO A 282 -13.10 -9.81 5.53
CA PRO A 282 -11.64 -9.78 5.50
C PRO A 282 -11.04 -10.95 4.69
N PHE A 283 -11.75 -12.07 4.57
CA PHE A 283 -11.45 -13.14 3.62
C PHE A 283 -12.19 -12.87 2.32
N GLN A 284 -11.52 -12.25 1.36
CA GLN A 284 -12.12 -11.97 0.05
C GLN A 284 -11.84 -13.13 -0.91
N PHE A 285 -12.79 -13.42 -1.78
CA PHE A 285 -12.63 -14.29 -2.93
C PHE A 285 -13.16 -13.59 -4.17
N VAL A 286 -12.26 -13.23 -5.08
CA VAL A 286 -12.57 -12.47 -6.30
C VAL A 286 -12.17 -13.27 -7.52
N VAL A 287 -13.01 -13.27 -8.55
CA VAL A 287 -12.73 -13.87 -9.85
C VAL A 287 -12.39 -12.75 -10.83
N HIS A 288 -11.14 -12.66 -11.26
CA HIS A 288 -10.66 -11.64 -12.19
C HIS A 288 -10.93 -11.97 -13.66
N GLY A 289 -11.18 -13.23 -13.97
CA GLY A 289 -11.49 -13.65 -15.33
C GLY A 289 -11.77 -15.13 -15.42
N MET A 290 -12.54 -15.51 -16.44
CA MET A 290 -12.89 -16.90 -16.72
C MET A 290 -12.68 -17.17 -18.20
N HIS A 291 -12.27 -18.40 -18.52
CA HIS A 291 -12.12 -18.86 -19.90
C HIS A 291 -12.59 -20.31 -20.03
N ALA A 292 -13.43 -20.55 -21.01
CA ALA A 292 -13.81 -21.89 -21.47
C ALA A 292 -14.28 -21.77 -22.92
N ASP A 293 -13.79 -22.63 -23.78
CA ASP A 293 -14.18 -22.64 -25.20
C ASP A 293 -14.29 -24.08 -25.73
N ALA A 294 -15.09 -24.25 -26.75
CA ALA A 294 -15.26 -25.51 -27.45
C ALA A 294 -15.61 -25.28 -28.92
N PRO A 295 -15.26 -26.23 -29.81
CA PRO A 295 -15.77 -26.26 -31.14
C PRO A 295 -17.31 -26.34 -31.18
N ARG A 296 -17.91 -25.80 -32.23
CA ARG A 296 -19.36 -25.89 -32.44
C ARG A 296 -19.86 -27.33 -32.27
N PHE A 297 -20.96 -27.52 -31.54
CA PHE A 297 -21.61 -28.79 -31.23
C PHE A 297 -20.81 -29.73 -30.28
N SER A 298 -19.81 -29.22 -29.56
CA SER A 298 -19.04 -29.94 -28.56
C SER A 298 -19.15 -29.29 -27.19
N LEU A 299 -18.93 -30.05 -26.12
CA LEU A 299 -18.76 -29.51 -24.77
C LEU A 299 -17.33 -29.03 -24.58
N PRO A 300 -17.08 -27.93 -23.84
CA PRO A 300 -15.74 -27.56 -23.41
C PRO A 300 -15.16 -28.64 -22.47
N VAL A 301 -13.93 -29.06 -22.76
CA VAL A 301 -13.20 -30.07 -22.00
C VAL A 301 -12.21 -29.48 -21.01
N GLU A 302 -11.95 -28.19 -21.13
CA GLU A 302 -11.15 -27.41 -20.17
C GLU A 302 -11.83 -26.08 -19.86
N ALA A 303 -11.72 -25.66 -18.62
CA ALA A 303 -12.11 -24.33 -18.18
C ALA A 303 -11.12 -23.82 -17.14
N SER A 304 -10.90 -22.50 -17.09
CA SER A 304 -10.01 -21.89 -16.13
C SER A 304 -10.54 -20.55 -15.62
N ALA A 305 -10.16 -20.20 -14.40
CA ALA A 305 -10.40 -18.88 -13.82
C ALA A 305 -9.12 -18.34 -13.21
N ARG A 306 -8.92 -17.01 -13.30
CA ARG A 306 -7.96 -16.28 -12.46
C ARG A 306 -8.71 -15.82 -11.22
N CYS A 307 -8.17 -16.20 -10.06
CA CYS A 307 -8.78 -15.95 -8.76
C CYS A 307 -7.78 -15.20 -7.87
N PHE A 308 -8.34 -14.37 -7.02
CA PHE A 308 -7.63 -13.56 -6.04
C PHE A 308 -8.29 -13.75 -4.67
N VAL A 309 -7.50 -13.95 -3.64
CA VAL A 309 -7.99 -14.07 -2.27
C VAL A 309 -7.19 -13.20 -1.33
N THR A 310 -7.86 -12.65 -0.31
CA THR A 310 -7.22 -12.05 0.85
C THR A 310 -7.46 -12.90 2.08
N PHE A 311 -6.52 -12.87 3.01
CA PHE A 311 -6.61 -13.63 4.25
C PHE A 311 -5.89 -12.91 5.41
N PRO A 312 -6.58 -12.70 6.53
CA PRO A 312 -5.96 -12.13 7.73
C PRO A 312 -5.07 -13.15 8.45
N PRO A 313 -4.16 -12.70 9.35
CA PRO A 313 -3.51 -13.62 10.28
C PRO A 313 -4.57 -14.33 11.16
N PRO A 314 -4.32 -15.55 11.64
CA PRO A 314 -3.04 -16.28 11.59
C PRO A 314 -2.81 -17.07 10.28
N PHE A 315 -3.65 -16.90 9.27
CA PHE A 315 -3.48 -17.61 7.99
C PHE A 315 -2.17 -17.17 7.31
N THR A 316 -1.56 -18.12 6.62
CA THR A 316 -0.36 -17.97 5.80
C THR A 316 -0.65 -18.39 4.36
N ILE A 317 0.21 -18.04 3.42
CA ILE A 317 0.09 -18.51 2.02
C ILE A 317 -0.05 -20.02 1.98
N ASP A 318 0.77 -20.76 2.74
CA ASP A 318 0.74 -22.22 2.72
C ASP A 318 -0.54 -22.78 3.35
N SER A 319 -1.06 -22.18 4.42
CA SER A 319 -2.33 -22.61 5.01
C SER A 319 -3.52 -22.37 4.07
N VAL A 320 -3.51 -21.25 3.33
CA VAL A 320 -4.55 -20.95 2.34
C VAL A 320 -4.46 -21.88 1.13
N ARG A 321 -3.25 -22.20 0.67
CA ARG A 321 -3.06 -23.20 -0.39
C ARG A 321 -3.60 -24.58 0.04
N ALA A 322 -3.29 -25.00 1.27
CA ALA A 322 -3.80 -26.25 1.83
C ALA A 322 -5.34 -26.24 1.94
N PHE A 323 -5.92 -25.13 2.43
CA PHE A 323 -7.36 -24.94 2.48
C PHE A 323 -8.01 -25.08 1.10
N LEU A 324 -7.51 -24.35 0.09
CA LEU A 324 -8.03 -24.42 -1.28
C LEU A 324 -7.91 -25.82 -1.88
N ALA A 325 -6.81 -26.54 -1.62
CA ALA A 325 -6.64 -27.92 -2.08
C ALA A 325 -7.65 -28.87 -1.42
N THR A 326 -7.94 -28.70 -0.12
CA THR A 326 -8.95 -29.46 0.60
C THR A 326 -10.35 -29.20 0.03
N GLU A 327 -10.74 -27.95 -0.16
CA GLU A 327 -12.01 -27.57 -0.77
C GLU A 327 -12.18 -28.16 -2.18
N GLY A 328 -11.08 -28.20 -2.96
CA GLY A 328 -11.06 -28.85 -4.27
C GLY A 328 -11.30 -30.36 -4.21
N GLN A 329 -10.72 -31.04 -3.21
CA GLN A 329 -10.95 -32.46 -2.99
C GLN A 329 -12.39 -32.75 -2.55
N GLU A 330 -12.92 -31.98 -1.61
CA GLU A 330 -14.31 -32.13 -1.13
C GLU A 330 -15.32 -31.90 -2.25
N TYR A 331 -15.09 -30.87 -3.08
CA TYR A 331 -15.91 -30.59 -4.27
C TYR A 331 -15.93 -31.77 -5.23
N ALA A 332 -14.77 -32.34 -5.55
CA ALA A 332 -14.66 -33.48 -6.48
C ALA A 332 -15.30 -34.75 -5.92
N GLN A 333 -15.11 -35.05 -4.64
CA GLN A 333 -15.70 -36.22 -3.96
C GLN A 333 -17.22 -36.11 -3.92
N ALA A 334 -17.78 -34.98 -3.52
CA ALA A 334 -19.22 -34.75 -3.43
C ALA A 334 -19.95 -34.94 -4.76
N ARG A 335 -19.26 -34.78 -5.88
CA ARG A 335 -19.82 -34.90 -7.25
C ARG A 335 -19.36 -36.15 -8.02
N ASN A 336 -18.62 -37.04 -7.40
CA ASN A 336 -17.94 -38.17 -8.09
C ASN A 336 -17.18 -37.70 -9.34
N HIS A 337 -16.55 -36.52 -9.26
CA HIS A 337 -15.81 -35.96 -10.39
C HIS A 337 -14.51 -36.75 -10.59
N PRO A 338 -14.21 -37.23 -11.83
CA PRO A 338 -13.05 -38.08 -12.06
C PRO A 338 -11.69 -37.35 -11.95
N HIS A 339 -11.70 -36.03 -12.01
CA HIS A 339 -10.50 -35.24 -11.94
C HIS A 339 -10.59 -34.21 -10.81
N LEU A 340 -9.51 -34.04 -10.06
CA LEU A 340 -9.41 -32.95 -9.07
C LEU A 340 -9.23 -31.61 -9.74
N PRO A 341 -9.79 -30.53 -9.19
CA PRO A 341 -9.44 -29.17 -9.57
C PRO A 341 -7.94 -28.94 -9.44
N VAL A 342 -7.33 -28.26 -10.41
CA VAL A 342 -5.89 -27.93 -10.42
C VAL A 342 -5.70 -26.48 -10.07
N PHE A 343 -4.99 -26.21 -8.98
CA PHE A 343 -4.58 -24.87 -8.58
C PHE A 343 -3.15 -24.59 -9.07
N VAL A 344 -2.96 -23.51 -9.83
CA VAL A 344 -1.66 -23.09 -10.36
C VAL A 344 -1.26 -21.80 -9.66
N TRP A 345 -0.18 -21.84 -8.89
CA TRP A 345 0.31 -20.77 -8.02
C TRP A 345 1.37 -19.93 -8.76
N ASP A 346 0.95 -19.17 -9.75
CA ASP A 346 1.83 -18.37 -10.63
C ASP A 346 1.55 -16.87 -10.59
N GLY A 347 0.64 -16.43 -9.76
CA GLY A 347 0.29 -15.03 -9.55
C GLY A 347 0.98 -14.38 -8.36
N PHE A 348 0.52 -13.17 -8.04
CA PHE A 348 0.97 -12.39 -6.88
C PHE A 348 0.66 -13.13 -5.56
N ALA A 349 1.60 -13.07 -4.62
CA ALA A 349 1.41 -13.64 -3.30
C ALA A 349 2.20 -12.86 -2.23
N THR A 350 1.56 -12.58 -1.11
CA THR A 350 2.22 -12.00 0.06
C THR A 350 1.57 -12.47 1.36
N GLU A 351 2.40 -12.63 2.39
CA GLU A 351 1.94 -12.95 3.74
C GLU A 351 1.22 -11.76 4.38
N PRO A 352 0.32 -12.00 5.34
CA PRO A 352 -0.17 -10.93 6.21
C PRO A 352 1.00 -10.30 6.98
N VAL A 353 0.88 -9.01 7.26
CA VAL A 353 1.93 -8.23 7.93
C VAL A 353 1.36 -7.50 9.12
N SER A 354 2.16 -7.40 10.19
CA SER A 354 1.88 -6.57 11.36
C SER A 354 3.16 -5.81 11.75
N CYS A 355 3.05 -4.49 11.80
CA CYS A 355 4.12 -3.55 12.19
C CYS A 355 3.75 -2.80 13.47
N ALA A 356 3.08 -3.44 14.41
CA ALA A 356 2.55 -2.83 15.64
C ALA A 356 3.65 -2.20 16.51
N SER A 357 4.05 -0.96 16.17
CA SER A 357 4.98 -0.15 16.94
C SER A 357 4.22 0.87 17.79
N ASN A 358 4.23 0.71 19.10
CA ASN A 358 3.59 1.67 20.02
C ASN A 358 4.17 3.08 19.86
N THR A 359 5.47 3.19 19.61
CA THR A 359 6.14 4.49 19.41
C THR A 359 5.62 5.19 18.16
N LEU A 360 5.50 4.48 17.02
CA LEU A 360 4.95 5.08 15.79
C LEU A 360 3.46 5.40 15.93
N ARG A 361 2.69 4.53 16.56
CA ARG A 361 1.26 4.76 16.81
C ARG A 361 1.05 6.04 17.59
N GLU A 362 1.82 6.25 18.68
CA GLU A 362 1.69 7.43 19.50
C GLU A 362 2.20 8.69 18.79
N LEU A 363 3.29 8.58 18.03
CA LEU A 363 3.80 9.67 17.19
C LEU A 363 2.72 10.19 16.21
N VAL A 364 2.08 9.28 15.46
CA VAL A 364 1.00 9.62 14.53
C VAL A 364 -0.18 10.27 15.27
N ARG A 365 -0.59 9.71 16.42
CA ARG A 365 -1.69 10.27 17.22
C ARG A 365 -1.36 11.67 17.76
N CYS A 366 -0.14 11.89 18.21
CA CYS A 366 0.29 13.18 18.74
C CYS A 366 0.33 14.24 17.64
N ALA A 367 0.94 13.93 16.48
CA ALA A 367 0.98 14.84 15.35
C ALA A 367 -0.42 15.17 14.83
N ALA A 368 -1.29 14.17 14.74
CA ALA A 368 -2.68 14.37 14.34
C ALA A 368 -3.46 15.26 15.31
N ARG A 369 -3.34 15.01 16.63
CA ARG A 369 -3.98 15.85 17.67
C ARG A 369 -3.50 17.30 17.61
N HIS A 370 -2.20 17.51 17.43
CA HIS A 370 -1.63 18.86 17.26
C HIS A 370 -2.23 19.60 16.06
N ASN A 371 -2.64 18.88 15.03
CA ASN A 371 -3.30 19.41 13.84
C ASN A 371 -4.85 19.35 13.89
N GLY A 372 -5.43 19.14 15.07
CA GLY A 372 -6.88 19.23 15.26
C GLY A 372 -7.65 17.95 14.97
N ILE A 373 -6.98 16.79 14.80
CA ILE A 373 -7.63 15.49 14.72
C ILE A 373 -7.65 14.87 16.12
N PRO A 374 -8.81 14.79 16.79
CA PRO A 374 -8.88 14.39 18.18
C PRO A 374 -8.47 12.92 18.41
N ALA A 375 -8.72 12.07 17.43
CA ALA A 375 -8.40 10.65 17.49
C ALA A 375 -8.06 10.10 16.09
N VAL A 376 -6.96 9.32 16.03
CA VAL A 376 -6.62 8.51 14.87
C VAL A 376 -6.86 7.05 15.21
N ARG A 377 -7.71 6.40 14.43
CA ARG A 377 -7.88 4.96 14.49
C ARG A 377 -6.72 4.28 13.79
N ILE A 378 -5.98 3.44 14.50
CA ILE A 378 -4.88 2.66 13.94
C ILE A 378 -5.24 1.19 14.01
N GLY A 379 -5.14 0.48 12.89
CA GLY A 379 -5.57 -0.92 12.82
C GLY A 379 -5.33 -1.56 11.46
N PRO A 380 -6.00 -2.68 11.18
CA PRO A 380 -5.76 -3.48 9.98
C PRO A 380 -6.34 -2.87 8.69
N SER A 381 -5.84 -3.38 7.56
CA SER A 381 -6.40 -3.23 6.22
C SER A 381 -6.56 -4.59 5.55
N THR A 382 -7.60 -4.74 4.73
CA THR A 382 -7.76 -5.90 3.85
C THR A 382 -6.95 -5.77 2.55
N GLY A 383 -6.52 -4.56 2.19
CA GLY A 383 -5.58 -4.32 1.09
C GLY A 383 -4.14 -4.55 1.53
N THR A 384 -3.31 -5.02 0.62
CA THR A 384 -1.86 -5.14 0.81
C THR A 384 -1.17 -3.83 0.46
N SER A 385 0.07 -3.66 0.96
CA SER A 385 0.87 -2.47 0.70
C SER A 385 2.37 -2.78 0.78
N ASP A 386 3.18 -1.83 0.46
CA ASP A 386 4.64 -1.88 0.54
C ASP A 386 5.19 -2.02 1.98
N MET A 387 4.33 -1.81 2.98
CA MET A 387 4.61 -2.06 4.40
C MET A 387 5.29 -3.43 4.64
N ARG A 388 4.96 -4.45 3.85
CA ARG A 388 5.53 -5.80 3.95
C ARG A 388 7.05 -5.84 3.79
N HIS A 389 7.62 -4.97 2.99
CA HIS A 389 9.07 -4.93 2.74
C HIS A 389 9.82 -4.32 3.91
N PHE A 390 9.28 -3.26 4.52
CA PHE A 390 9.79 -2.63 5.73
C PHE A 390 9.70 -3.58 6.92
N ALA A 391 8.54 -4.19 7.13
CA ALA A 391 8.29 -5.14 8.21
C ALA A 391 9.25 -6.33 8.20
N ARG A 392 9.49 -6.93 7.03
CA ARG A 392 10.42 -8.05 6.85
C ARG A 392 11.86 -7.69 7.23
N ARG A 393 12.24 -6.43 7.09
CA ARG A 393 13.55 -5.92 7.53
C ARG A 393 13.57 -5.49 8.99
N GLY A 394 12.45 -5.63 9.71
CA GLY A 394 12.32 -5.18 11.09
C GLY A 394 12.30 -3.66 11.23
N ILE A 395 11.98 -2.94 10.16
CA ILE A 395 11.80 -1.49 10.16
C ILE A 395 10.35 -1.22 10.56
N PRO A 396 10.10 -0.58 11.72
CA PRO A 396 8.76 -0.17 12.11
C PRO A 396 8.16 0.74 11.04
N CYS A 397 6.93 0.46 10.60
CA CYS A 397 6.26 1.29 9.61
C CYS A 397 4.76 1.40 9.85
N VAL A 398 4.15 2.40 9.23
CA VAL A 398 2.72 2.65 9.24
C VAL A 398 2.30 3.30 7.91
N LEU A 399 1.14 2.88 7.37
CA LEU A 399 0.48 3.65 6.32
C LEU A 399 -0.30 4.78 6.97
N TYR A 400 -0.11 6.01 6.46
CA TYR A 400 -0.84 7.16 6.96
C TYR A 400 -0.89 8.26 5.90
N GLY A 401 -2.06 8.52 5.33
CA GLY A 401 -2.26 9.55 4.32
C GLY A 401 -2.80 9.00 2.99
N PRO A 402 -2.83 9.76 1.91
CA PRO A 402 -2.45 11.17 1.87
C PRO A 402 -3.57 12.14 2.29
N GLY A 403 -4.85 11.75 2.31
CA GLY A 403 -5.94 12.64 2.63
C GLY A 403 -7.33 12.03 2.55
N ARG A 404 -8.38 12.88 2.57
CA ARG A 404 -9.79 12.49 2.44
C ARG A 404 -10.18 12.28 0.97
N GLY A 405 -11.27 11.55 0.74
CA GLY A 405 -11.77 11.26 -0.60
C GLY A 405 -11.39 9.86 -1.07
N PHE A 406 -11.35 8.89 -0.14
CA PHE A 406 -10.98 7.51 -0.42
C PHE A 406 -11.85 6.86 -1.50
N ASN A 407 -11.41 6.97 -2.75
CA ASN A 407 -12.02 6.36 -3.93
C ASN A 407 -10.97 5.86 -4.95
N PRO A 408 -9.91 5.16 -4.50
CA PRO A 408 -8.87 4.65 -5.40
C PRO A 408 -9.47 3.73 -6.46
N HIS A 409 -8.85 3.69 -7.65
CA HIS A 409 -9.18 2.82 -8.78
C HIS A 409 -10.60 3.02 -9.37
N ARG A 410 -11.36 4.01 -8.92
CA ARG A 410 -12.72 4.29 -9.41
C ARG A 410 -12.71 5.37 -10.51
N PRO A 411 -13.79 5.46 -11.32
CA PRO A 411 -14.02 6.64 -12.15
C PRO A 411 -14.06 7.90 -11.26
N ASP A 412 -13.61 9.01 -11.81
CA ASP A 412 -13.58 10.30 -11.11
C ASP A 412 -12.88 10.25 -9.75
N GLU A 413 -11.75 9.55 -9.72
CA GLU A 413 -10.84 9.60 -8.58
C GLU A 413 -10.46 11.04 -8.30
N HIS A 414 -10.45 11.43 -7.01
CA HIS A 414 -10.29 12.82 -6.61
C HIS A 414 -9.59 12.97 -5.26
N PHE A 415 -9.11 14.18 -5.02
CA PHE A 415 -8.47 14.57 -3.78
C PHE A 415 -8.96 15.94 -3.30
N LEU A 416 -9.13 16.11 -1.98
CA LEU A 416 -9.52 17.39 -1.38
C LEU A 416 -8.27 18.28 -1.20
N LEU A 417 -8.21 19.39 -1.91
CA LEU A 417 -7.02 20.25 -1.94
C LEU A 417 -6.63 20.83 -0.58
N ASP A 418 -7.57 21.00 0.34
CA ASP A 418 -7.27 21.44 1.72
C ASP A 418 -6.40 20.43 2.49
N ASP A 419 -6.42 19.14 2.08
CA ASP A 419 -5.65 18.11 2.74
C ASP A 419 -4.15 18.19 2.39
N LEU A 420 -3.73 18.79 1.27
CA LEU A 420 -2.32 18.97 0.95
C LEU A 420 -1.56 19.72 2.07
N PRO A 421 -1.87 20.99 2.35
CA PRO A 421 -1.17 21.72 3.41
C PRO A 421 -1.45 21.15 4.79
N PHE A 422 -2.60 20.52 4.98
CA PHE A 422 -2.96 19.89 6.23
C PHE A 422 -2.07 18.70 6.55
N MET A 423 -1.93 17.75 5.63
CA MET A 423 -1.08 16.57 5.80
C MET A 423 0.41 16.93 5.80
N MET A 424 0.84 17.91 5.00
CA MET A 424 2.22 18.41 5.06
C MET A 424 2.61 18.86 6.48
N LYS A 425 1.72 19.55 7.19
CA LYS A 425 1.96 19.97 8.58
C LYS A 425 2.04 18.78 9.54
N ILE A 426 1.22 17.75 9.34
CA ILE A 426 1.28 16.51 10.13
C ILE A 426 2.62 15.80 9.92
N TYR A 427 3.07 15.65 8.66
CA TYR A 427 4.35 15.01 8.37
C TYR A 427 5.56 15.84 8.82
N LEU A 428 5.46 17.17 8.80
CA LEU A 428 6.47 18.05 9.39
C LEU A 428 6.60 17.80 10.90
N ASP A 429 5.48 17.70 11.61
CA ASP A 429 5.47 17.42 13.04
C ASP A 429 6.01 16.01 13.35
N ILE A 430 5.60 15.00 12.58
CA ILE A 430 6.14 13.63 12.69
C ILE A 430 7.66 13.63 12.48
N THR A 431 8.14 14.33 11.45
CA THR A 431 9.57 14.40 11.14
C THR A 431 10.35 15.12 12.23
N ALA A 432 9.87 16.25 12.71
CA ALA A 432 10.51 17.03 13.76
C ALA A 432 10.62 16.21 15.06
N GLU A 433 9.57 15.56 15.47
CA GLU A 433 9.54 14.74 16.70
C GLU A 433 10.41 13.47 16.55
N TRP A 434 10.31 12.77 15.42
CA TRP A 434 11.05 11.52 15.23
C TRP A 434 12.54 11.74 15.01
N CYS A 435 12.92 12.64 14.11
CA CYS A 435 14.30 12.84 13.70
C CYS A 435 15.11 13.67 14.69
N SER A 436 14.46 14.45 15.57
CA SER A 436 15.14 15.23 16.63
C SER A 436 15.36 14.45 17.92
N VAL A 437 14.83 13.22 18.04
CA VAL A 437 15.07 12.35 19.20
C VAL A 437 16.40 11.64 19.06
N ALA A 438 17.28 11.81 20.05
CA ALA A 438 18.60 11.16 20.12
C ALA A 438 18.48 9.63 19.99
N HIS A 439 19.35 9.05 19.18
CA HIS A 439 19.42 7.61 18.96
C HIS A 439 19.73 6.89 20.28
N ARG A 440 18.79 6.11 20.83
CA ARG A 440 19.10 5.22 21.96
C ARG A 440 19.97 4.07 21.43
N ASP A 441 21.20 4.01 21.91
CA ASP A 441 22.18 2.99 21.58
C ASP A 441 21.57 1.58 21.66
N ARG A 442 21.55 0.86 20.52
CA ARG A 442 21.06 -0.53 20.43
C ARG A 442 21.98 -1.54 21.14
N SER A 443 23.13 -1.10 21.69
CA SER A 443 24.12 -1.98 22.34
C SER A 443 23.68 -2.53 23.71
N ARG A 444 22.49 -2.18 24.24
CA ARG A 444 21.98 -2.66 25.53
C ARG A 444 20.77 -3.61 25.44
N ARG A 445 20.70 -4.42 24.41
CA ARG A 445 19.82 -5.61 24.39
C ARG A 445 20.67 -6.86 24.21
N THR A 446 21.53 -7.11 25.18
CA THR A 446 22.05 -8.45 25.46
C THR A 446 21.79 -8.67 26.94
N ILE A 447 20.74 -9.38 27.23
CA ILE A 447 20.61 -10.45 28.25
C ILE A 447 19.17 -10.93 28.20
#